data_7072bb544d9957feb8c11086459a34ea
#
_entry.id   7072bb544d9957feb8c11086459a34ea
#
_cell.length_a   1.000
_cell.length_b   1.000
_cell.length_c   1.000
_cell.angle_alpha   90.00
_cell.angle_beta   90.00
_cell.angle_gamma   90.00
#
_symmetry.space_group_name_H-M   'P 1'
#
loop_
_entity.id
_entity.type
_entity.pdbx_description
1 polymer ?
#
loop_
_entity_poly.entity_id
_entity_poly.type
_entity_poly.pdbx_seq_one_letter_code
_entity_poly.pdbx_strand_id
1 'polypeptide(L)'
;MRLSVATNFDPALVDALRGYPVVELFGKLREDAVGGGRAPYQLAPVSRKRVAAHVREAKSAGISFNYLLNASCLGNREITRAGQAEIADLCGWLCGIGVETVTVSSPFLLRIVKTRYPGLKVRISVFAGVDRVRKAQMWEEMGADGIVLDSLLVNREFATLARIRESVKCDLELLVNNNCLSSCALSPAHMNALAHAGQLWHGNRGFFIDWCFLRCTEMKLRNPVNYIRSEWIRPEDLRLYEEMGYDLFKVTERDLPTPVMVNRVRAYAARRYDGNLLDLVQPYALQEVNGNGRYYRKGIGWLLRFLLRPGLVNPARMLLLKRLADLRHMTRPVTGEPPVYVDNRALDGFIERFREKGCRDVECEACRWCHDFAAKAVRVDPEESRRALAAYDALFRSLDGGAMWRYLPGGNGVGDP
;
A
#
# COMPACT_ATOMS: atom_id res chain seq x y z
N MET A 1 6.85 1.56 -21.48
CA MET A 1 6.32 1.10 -20.16
C MET A 1 7.34 0.21 -19.48
N ARG A 2 7.65 0.50 -18.23
CA ARG A 2 8.48 -0.28 -17.30
C ARG A 2 7.66 -0.54 -16.02
N LEU A 3 7.63 -1.76 -15.51
CA LEU A 3 6.86 -2.09 -14.30
C LEU A 3 7.81 -2.36 -13.11
N SER A 4 7.55 -1.71 -11.99
CA SER A 4 8.10 -2.01 -10.68
C SER A 4 7.05 -2.80 -9.89
N VAL A 5 7.33 -4.04 -9.54
CA VAL A 5 6.33 -4.98 -9.02
C VAL A 5 6.68 -5.42 -7.62
N ALA A 6 5.69 -5.49 -6.75
CA ALA A 6 5.85 -6.01 -5.41
C ALA A 6 6.29 -7.49 -5.44
N THR A 7 7.07 -7.93 -4.44
CA THR A 7 7.38 -9.35 -4.28
C THR A 7 6.82 -9.90 -2.96
N ASN A 8 6.30 -11.14 -3.04
CA ASN A 8 5.94 -11.98 -1.90
C ASN A 8 7.06 -12.96 -1.51
N PHE A 9 8.21 -12.89 -2.20
CA PHE A 9 9.36 -13.78 -2.06
C PHE A 9 9.07 -15.27 -2.39
N ASP A 10 7.98 -15.55 -3.11
CA ASP A 10 7.72 -16.87 -3.65
C ASP A 10 8.79 -17.22 -4.71
N PRO A 11 9.41 -18.41 -4.65
CA PRO A 11 10.35 -18.87 -5.69
C PRO A 11 9.79 -18.80 -7.10
N ALA A 12 8.51 -19.11 -7.29
CA ALA A 12 7.87 -19.13 -8.59
C ALA A 12 7.60 -17.74 -9.20
N LEU A 13 7.68 -16.66 -8.40
CA LEU A 13 7.27 -15.34 -8.88
C LEU A 13 8.15 -14.81 -10.02
N VAL A 14 9.46 -14.94 -9.89
CA VAL A 14 10.42 -14.42 -10.89
C VAL A 14 10.19 -15.08 -12.25
N ASP A 15 10.03 -16.39 -12.27
CA ASP A 15 9.79 -17.13 -13.52
C ASP A 15 8.41 -16.81 -14.11
N ALA A 16 7.38 -16.65 -13.27
CA ALA A 16 6.04 -16.29 -13.70
C ALA A 16 5.94 -14.86 -14.27
N LEU A 17 6.93 -14.01 -13.99
CA LEU A 17 7.01 -12.64 -14.52
C LEU A 17 7.86 -12.53 -15.79
N ARG A 18 8.50 -13.61 -16.26
CA ARG A 18 9.26 -13.59 -17.50
C ARG A 18 8.39 -13.23 -18.70
N GLY A 19 8.91 -12.38 -19.58
CA GLY A 19 8.19 -11.93 -20.77
C GLY A 19 7.26 -10.72 -20.54
N TYR A 20 7.06 -10.30 -19.29
CA TYR A 20 6.42 -9.02 -19.00
C TYR A 20 7.45 -7.89 -18.86
N PRO A 21 7.07 -6.62 -19.06
CA PRO A 21 7.98 -5.47 -18.99
C PRO A 21 8.33 -5.10 -17.53
N VAL A 22 8.62 -6.10 -16.70
CA VAL A 22 9.01 -5.93 -15.29
C VAL A 22 10.51 -5.67 -15.24
N VAL A 23 10.89 -4.48 -14.79
CA VAL A 23 12.28 -4.05 -14.66
C VAL A 23 12.80 -4.08 -13.24
N GLU A 24 11.89 -4.10 -12.26
CA GLU A 24 12.23 -4.05 -10.85
C GLU A 24 11.26 -4.87 -10.01
N LEU A 25 11.79 -5.64 -9.07
CA LEU A 25 11.02 -6.17 -7.95
C LEU A 25 11.31 -5.35 -6.69
N PHE A 26 10.29 -5.08 -5.88
CA PHE A 26 10.49 -4.42 -4.60
C PHE A 26 9.90 -5.19 -3.43
N GLY A 27 10.62 -5.18 -2.32
CA GLY A 27 10.19 -5.85 -1.10
C GLY A 27 11.07 -5.50 0.08
N LYS A 28 10.82 -6.17 1.20
CA LYS A 28 11.64 -6.05 2.41
C LYS A 28 11.38 -7.21 3.37
N LEU A 29 12.23 -7.37 4.36
CA LEU A 29 11.95 -8.19 5.54
C LEU A 29 10.65 -7.74 6.20
N ARG A 30 9.97 -8.66 6.87
CA ARG A 30 8.75 -8.36 7.62
C ARG A 30 8.97 -7.28 8.67
N GLU A 31 10.09 -7.34 9.36
CA GLU A 31 10.52 -6.41 10.40
C GLU A 31 12.02 -6.15 10.23
N ASP A 32 12.46 -4.92 10.39
CA ASP A 32 13.87 -4.53 10.36
C ASP A 32 14.12 -3.24 11.18
N ALA A 33 15.34 -2.71 11.12
CA ALA A 33 15.74 -1.50 11.84
C ALA A 33 14.95 -0.24 11.44
N VAL A 34 14.45 -0.18 10.20
CA VAL A 34 13.80 1.00 9.63
C VAL A 34 12.28 0.91 9.66
N GLY A 35 11.70 -0.27 9.41
CA GLY A 35 10.27 -0.42 9.22
C GLY A 35 9.80 -0.04 7.81
N GLY A 36 8.51 0.13 7.61
CA GLY A 36 7.95 0.45 6.29
C GLY A 36 6.43 0.45 6.22
N GLY A 37 5.88 0.42 5.03
CA GLY A 37 4.47 0.64 4.73
C GLY A 37 3.56 -0.58 4.85
N ARG A 38 3.88 -1.58 5.67
CA ARG A 38 2.99 -2.74 5.93
C ARG A 38 3.22 -3.27 7.33
N ALA A 39 2.14 -3.56 8.04
CA ALA A 39 2.22 -4.18 9.34
C ALA A 39 2.76 -5.63 9.23
N PRO A 40 3.53 -6.11 10.21
CA PRO A 40 4.17 -7.43 10.18
C PRO A 40 3.19 -8.59 9.98
N TYR A 41 2.00 -8.52 10.53
CA TYR A 41 0.99 -9.57 10.38
C TYR A 41 0.42 -9.70 8.96
N GLN A 42 0.63 -8.68 8.12
CA GLN A 42 0.22 -8.71 6.72
C GLN A 42 1.19 -9.49 5.84
N LEU A 43 2.45 -9.57 6.24
CA LEU A 43 3.54 -10.12 5.43
C LEU A 43 3.87 -11.56 5.86
N ALA A 44 4.23 -12.40 4.88
CA ALA A 44 4.80 -13.70 5.17
C ALA A 44 6.16 -13.55 5.86
N PRO A 45 6.52 -14.46 6.79
CA PRO A 45 7.86 -14.48 7.35
C PRO A 45 8.86 -14.82 6.25
N VAL A 46 9.89 -13.99 6.12
CA VAL A 46 10.98 -14.22 5.19
C VAL A 46 12.31 -14.03 5.91
N SER A 47 13.25 -14.95 5.72
CA SER A 47 14.59 -14.86 6.28
C SER A 47 15.53 -14.03 5.38
N ARG A 48 16.59 -13.45 5.96
CA ARG A 48 17.67 -12.80 5.17
C ARG A 48 18.20 -13.72 4.07
N LYS A 49 18.33 -15.04 4.35
CA LYS A 49 18.77 -16.04 3.38
C LYS A 49 17.82 -16.13 2.17
N ARG A 50 16.49 -16.15 2.41
CA ARG A 50 15.50 -16.21 1.32
C ARG A 50 15.47 -14.91 0.53
N VAL A 51 15.55 -13.75 1.18
CA VAL A 51 15.66 -12.45 0.48
C VAL A 51 16.89 -12.43 -0.41
N ALA A 52 18.08 -12.85 0.09
CA ALA A 52 19.30 -12.91 -0.69
C ALA A 52 19.19 -13.86 -1.89
N ALA A 53 18.52 -15.01 -1.73
CA ALA A 53 18.27 -15.93 -2.84
C ALA A 53 17.36 -15.27 -3.89
N HIS A 54 16.28 -14.60 -3.46
CA HIS A 54 15.33 -13.96 -4.36
C HIS A 54 15.94 -12.78 -5.14
N VAL A 55 16.82 -12.00 -4.50
CA VAL A 55 17.58 -10.94 -5.17
C VAL A 55 18.45 -11.53 -6.29
N ARG A 56 19.13 -12.66 -6.03
CA ARG A 56 19.93 -13.35 -7.08
C ARG A 56 19.06 -13.91 -8.21
N GLU A 57 17.92 -14.50 -7.87
CA GLU A 57 16.91 -15.00 -8.83
C GLU A 57 16.43 -13.87 -9.74
N ALA A 58 16.01 -12.74 -9.17
CA ALA A 58 15.59 -11.56 -9.91
C ALA A 58 16.69 -11.05 -10.84
N LYS A 59 17.91 -10.89 -10.31
CA LYS A 59 19.07 -10.41 -11.08
C LYS A 59 19.42 -11.35 -12.24
N SER A 60 19.35 -12.67 -12.04
CA SER A 60 19.57 -13.64 -13.11
C SER A 60 18.54 -13.58 -14.24
N ALA A 61 17.35 -13.04 -13.95
CA ALA A 61 16.29 -12.77 -14.91
C ALA A 61 16.36 -11.35 -15.52
N GLY A 62 17.41 -10.57 -15.23
CA GLY A 62 17.55 -9.18 -15.69
C GLY A 62 16.64 -8.18 -14.97
N ILE A 63 16.10 -8.54 -13.80
CA ILE A 63 15.20 -7.71 -13.00
C ILE A 63 15.97 -7.16 -11.80
N SER A 64 16.02 -5.84 -11.64
CA SER A 64 16.65 -5.17 -10.49
C SER A 64 15.86 -5.39 -9.20
N PHE A 65 16.50 -5.15 -8.05
CA PHE A 65 15.83 -5.27 -6.75
C PHE A 65 15.89 -3.97 -5.95
N ASN A 66 14.74 -3.53 -5.47
CA ASN A 66 14.56 -2.35 -4.65
C ASN A 66 14.11 -2.74 -3.23
N TYR A 67 14.95 -2.47 -2.24
CA TYR A 67 14.59 -2.75 -0.85
C TYR A 67 13.93 -1.54 -0.17
N LEU A 68 12.82 -1.78 0.52
CA LEU A 68 12.03 -0.70 1.11
C LEU A 68 12.54 -0.33 2.52
N LEU A 69 13.18 0.82 2.65
CA LEU A 69 13.55 1.50 3.90
C LEU A 69 12.63 2.71 4.14
N ASN A 70 11.33 2.53 3.91
CA ASN A 70 10.39 3.61 3.68
C ASN A 70 9.46 3.92 4.85
N ALA A 71 9.92 3.74 6.09
CA ALA A 71 9.20 4.26 7.23
C ALA A 71 9.08 5.79 7.15
N SER A 72 7.89 6.32 7.43
CA SER A 72 7.63 7.76 7.50
C SER A 72 8.23 8.41 8.75
N CYS A 73 8.47 7.62 9.80
CA CYS A 73 9.02 8.07 11.07
C CYS A 73 9.92 6.99 11.67
N LEU A 74 11.11 7.38 12.13
CA LEU A 74 12.05 6.50 12.85
C LEU A 74 12.14 6.87 14.34
N GLY A 75 11.33 7.80 14.83
CA GLY A 75 11.30 8.21 16.24
C GLY A 75 12.63 8.75 16.74
N ASN A 76 13.41 9.41 15.89
CA ASN A 76 14.76 9.89 16.16
C ASN A 76 15.80 8.77 16.42
N ARG A 77 15.44 7.51 16.23
CA ARG A 77 16.39 6.41 16.41
C ARG A 77 17.56 6.49 15.45
N GLU A 78 17.34 7.02 14.27
CA GLU A 78 18.36 7.20 13.22
C GLU A 78 19.53 8.11 13.59
N ILE A 79 19.38 8.95 14.63
CA ILE A 79 20.47 9.79 15.15
C ILE A 79 21.09 9.23 16.43
N THR A 80 20.65 8.07 16.90
CA THR A 80 21.25 7.40 18.06
C THR A 80 22.38 6.46 17.63
N ARG A 81 23.35 6.20 18.53
CA ARG A 81 24.43 5.24 18.27
C ARG A 81 23.91 3.85 17.90
N ALA A 82 22.90 3.37 18.61
CA ALA A 82 22.30 2.06 18.35
C ALA A 82 21.59 2.03 16.99
N GLY A 83 20.77 3.03 16.67
CA GLY A 83 20.09 3.11 15.38
C GLY A 83 21.06 3.24 14.21
N GLN A 84 22.14 4.00 14.36
CA GLN A 84 23.19 4.11 13.34
C GLN A 84 23.88 2.75 13.07
N ALA A 85 24.15 1.97 14.14
CA ALA A 85 24.73 0.63 13.98
C ALA A 85 23.77 -0.34 13.28
N GLU A 86 22.47 -0.33 13.65
CA GLU A 86 21.43 -1.15 13.03
C GLU A 86 21.20 -0.80 11.55
N ILE A 87 21.18 0.49 11.21
CA ILE A 87 21.07 0.97 9.81
C ILE A 87 22.31 0.56 9.01
N ALA A 88 23.50 0.66 9.61
CA ALA A 88 24.73 0.26 8.96
C ALA A 88 24.79 -1.24 8.67
N ASP A 89 24.40 -2.10 9.64
CA ASP A 89 24.28 -3.55 9.44
C ASP A 89 23.30 -3.87 8.30
N LEU A 90 22.13 -3.23 8.31
CA LEU A 90 21.12 -3.45 7.28
C LEU A 90 21.61 -3.02 5.89
N CYS A 91 22.14 -1.81 5.75
CA CYS A 91 22.63 -1.31 4.46
C CYS A 91 23.86 -2.11 3.95
N GLY A 92 24.78 -2.47 4.85
CA GLY A 92 25.92 -3.33 4.51
C GLY A 92 25.47 -4.69 4.00
N TRP A 93 24.49 -5.31 4.66
CA TRP A 93 23.89 -6.56 4.19
C TRP A 93 23.21 -6.40 2.84
N LEU A 94 22.46 -5.32 2.59
CA LEU A 94 21.80 -5.06 1.30
C LEU A 94 22.82 -4.93 0.16
N CYS A 95 23.91 -4.21 0.38
CA CYS A 95 25.03 -4.13 -0.58
C CYS A 95 25.62 -5.51 -0.84
N GLY A 96 25.88 -6.29 0.23
CA GLY A 96 26.50 -7.62 0.13
C GLY A 96 25.68 -8.65 -0.63
N ILE A 97 24.35 -8.51 -0.66
CA ILE A 97 23.47 -9.40 -1.43
C ILE A 97 23.14 -8.88 -2.85
N GLY A 98 23.66 -7.70 -3.23
CA GLY A 98 23.51 -7.14 -4.58
C GLY A 98 22.20 -6.37 -4.82
N VAL A 99 21.60 -5.79 -3.79
CA VAL A 99 20.50 -4.82 -3.93
C VAL A 99 21.01 -3.58 -4.63
N GLU A 100 20.26 -3.06 -5.60
CA GLU A 100 20.67 -1.93 -6.44
C GLU A 100 20.02 -0.62 -6.02
N THR A 101 18.78 -0.70 -5.53
CA THR A 101 17.99 0.47 -5.15
C THR A 101 17.41 0.30 -3.75
N VAL A 102 17.36 1.38 -3.00
CA VAL A 102 16.58 1.46 -1.76
C VAL A 102 15.55 2.58 -1.85
N THR A 103 14.35 2.33 -1.31
CA THR A 103 13.30 3.36 -1.23
C THR A 103 13.24 3.91 0.18
N VAL A 104 13.33 5.24 0.35
CA VAL A 104 13.33 5.93 1.65
C VAL A 104 12.25 7.00 1.72
N SER A 105 11.83 7.38 2.94
CA SER A 105 10.94 8.54 3.17
C SER A 105 11.62 9.63 4.00
N SER A 106 12.68 9.29 4.72
CA SER A 106 13.43 10.21 5.59
C SER A 106 14.53 10.92 4.80
N PRO A 107 14.60 12.27 4.83
CA PRO A 107 15.72 13.03 4.24
C PRO A 107 17.07 12.65 4.85
N PHE A 108 17.10 12.40 6.17
CA PHE A 108 18.34 12.01 6.84
C PHE A 108 18.80 10.62 6.40
N LEU A 109 17.88 9.67 6.22
CA LEU A 109 18.23 8.34 5.72
C LEU A 109 18.73 8.39 4.26
N LEU A 110 18.14 9.24 3.41
CA LEU A 110 18.68 9.54 2.09
C LEU A 110 20.15 9.95 2.17
N ARG A 111 20.46 10.93 3.03
CA ARG A 111 21.84 11.43 3.21
C ARG A 111 22.79 10.36 3.71
N ILE A 112 22.37 9.54 4.69
CA ILE A 112 23.17 8.40 5.18
C ILE A 112 23.52 7.46 4.02
N VAL A 113 22.53 7.04 3.24
CA VAL A 113 22.72 6.10 2.14
C VAL A 113 23.62 6.69 1.06
N LYS A 114 23.33 7.89 0.58
CA LYS A 114 24.14 8.53 -0.48
C LYS A 114 25.60 8.77 -0.05
N THR A 115 25.84 9.06 1.24
CA THR A 115 27.20 9.33 1.74
C THR A 115 28.00 8.06 2.00
N ARG A 116 27.37 7.02 2.59
CA ARG A 116 28.10 5.83 3.07
C ARG A 116 28.01 4.63 2.13
N TYR A 117 26.99 4.60 1.25
CA TYR A 117 26.70 3.50 0.33
C TYR A 117 26.45 4.03 -1.10
N PRO A 118 27.43 4.73 -1.71
CA PRO A 118 27.25 5.44 -2.99
C PRO A 118 26.87 4.52 -4.16
N GLY A 119 27.09 3.22 -4.02
CA GLY A 119 26.64 2.22 -5.00
C GLY A 119 25.13 1.94 -4.98
N LEU A 120 24.40 2.36 -3.94
CA LEU A 120 22.95 2.22 -3.88
C LEU A 120 22.26 3.45 -4.49
N LYS A 121 21.36 3.20 -5.42
CA LYS A 121 20.39 4.21 -5.85
C LYS A 121 19.36 4.44 -4.78
N VAL A 122 18.90 5.68 -4.63
CA VAL A 122 17.90 6.05 -3.62
C VAL A 122 16.66 6.60 -4.31
N ARG A 123 15.54 5.89 -4.12
CA ARG A 123 14.22 6.34 -4.56
C ARG A 123 13.43 6.90 -3.37
N ILE A 124 12.73 8.00 -3.59
CA ILE A 124 11.86 8.59 -2.58
C ILE A 124 10.50 7.89 -2.61
N SER A 125 10.02 7.52 -1.43
CA SER A 125 8.75 6.83 -1.27
C SER A 125 7.55 7.75 -1.48
N VAL A 126 6.42 7.18 -1.90
CA VAL A 126 5.10 7.84 -1.87
C VAL A 126 4.79 8.44 -0.48
N PHE A 127 5.34 7.88 0.60
CA PHE A 127 5.18 8.38 1.97
C PHE A 127 5.84 9.74 2.21
N ALA A 128 6.69 10.21 1.31
CA ALA A 128 7.25 11.57 1.35
C ALA A 128 6.28 12.64 0.81
N GLY A 129 5.15 12.23 0.23
CA GLY A 129 4.08 13.12 -0.19
C GLY A 129 4.50 14.11 -1.28
N VAL A 130 5.18 13.65 -2.32
CA VAL A 130 5.66 14.52 -3.41
C VAL A 130 4.52 14.76 -4.40
N ASP A 131 3.89 15.93 -4.29
CA ASP A 131 2.67 16.30 -5.01
C ASP A 131 2.81 17.60 -5.85
N ARG A 132 4.01 18.17 -5.91
CA ARG A 132 4.28 19.44 -6.62
C ARG A 132 5.73 19.61 -6.99
N VAL A 133 5.98 20.49 -7.97
CA VAL A 133 7.31 20.79 -8.54
C VAL A 133 8.38 21.02 -7.47
N ARG A 134 8.16 21.96 -6.55
CA ARG A 134 9.20 22.32 -5.56
C ARG A 134 9.59 21.14 -4.66
N LYS A 135 8.65 20.29 -4.25
CA LYS A 135 9.00 19.10 -3.47
C LYS A 135 9.85 18.11 -4.29
N ALA A 136 9.53 17.91 -5.57
CA ALA A 136 10.32 17.02 -6.44
C ALA A 136 11.75 17.54 -6.62
N GLN A 137 11.90 18.84 -6.91
CA GLN A 137 13.20 19.49 -7.03
C GLN A 137 14.03 19.37 -5.74
N MET A 138 13.44 19.65 -4.57
CA MET A 138 14.15 19.52 -3.29
C MET A 138 14.70 18.11 -3.05
N TRP A 139 13.93 17.07 -3.39
CA TRP A 139 14.41 15.71 -3.25
C TRP A 139 15.54 15.37 -4.24
N GLU A 140 15.45 15.85 -5.47
CA GLU A 140 16.53 15.69 -6.47
C GLU A 140 17.78 16.46 -6.05
N GLU A 141 17.65 17.72 -5.57
CA GLU A 141 18.74 18.54 -5.02
C GLU A 141 19.45 17.84 -3.85
N MET A 142 18.72 17.08 -3.03
CA MET A 142 19.28 16.27 -1.94
C MET A 142 19.98 14.99 -2.40
N GLY A 143 19.88 14.64 -3.69
CA GLY A 143 20.55 13.49 -4.31
C GLY A 143 19.66 12.27 -4.53
N ALA A 144 18.34 12.41 -4.61
CA ALA A 144 17.45 11.32 -4.98
C ALA A 144 17.67 10.92 -6.45
N ASP A 145 17.78 9.60 -6.71
CA ASP A 145 17.89 9.05 -8.07
C ASP A 145 16.52 8.78 -8.70
N GLY A 146 15.46 8.77 -7.89
CA GLY A 146 14.09 8.63 -8.36
C GLY A 146 13.06 9.00 -7.29
N ILE A 147 11.81 9.24 -7.71
CA ILE A 147 10.73 9.68 -6.83
C ILE A 147 9.44 8.96 -7.20
N VAL A 148 8.80 8.31 -6.22
CA VAL A 148 7.41 7.85 -6.32
C VAL A 148 6.52 9.03 -5.95
N LEU A 149 5.74 9.52 -6.89
CA LEU A 149 4.85 10.65 -6.66
C LEU A 149 3.68 10.26 -5.75
N ASP A 150 3.06 11.26 -5.12
CA ASP A 150 1.93 11.04 -4.21
C ASP A 150 0.67 10.66 -4.98
N SER A 151 0.43 9.36 -5.07
CA SER A 151 -0.72 8.79 -5.78
C SER A 151 -2.08 9.11 -5.16
N LEU A 152 -2.14 9.77 -4.01
CA LEU A 152 -3.39 10.25 -3.41
C LEU A 152 -3.79 11.64 -3.89
N LEU A 153 -2.88 12.34 -4.56
CA LEU A 153 -3.03 13.77 -4.85
C LEU A 153 -2.71 14.16 -6.29
N VAL A 154 -2.01 13.32 -7.06
CA VAL A 154 -1.50 13.76 -8.37
C VAL A 154 -1.84 12.85 -9.55
N ASN A 155 -2.28 11.62 -9.33
CA ASN A 155 -2.51 10.70 -10.44
C ASN A 155 -3.53 11.22 -11.48
N ARG A 156 -4.42 12.13 -11.08
CA ARG A 156 -5.41 12.77 -11.96
C ARG A 156 -5.19 14.27 -12.17
N GLU A 157 -4.03 14.79 -11.75
CA GLU A 157 -3.63 16.19 -11.91
C GLU A 157 -2.65 16.34 -13.07
N PHE A 158 -3.14 16.13 -14.32
CA PHE A 158 -2.30 16.05 -15.53
C PHE A 158 -1.40 17.28 -15.72
N ALA A 159 -1.93 18.50 -15.50
CA ALA A 159 -1.14 19.72 -15.58
C ALA A 159 -0.01 19.77 -14.52
N THR A 160 -0.26 19.23 -13.34
CA THR A 160 0.76 19.13 -12.27
C THR A 160 1.80 18.06 -12.61
N LEU A 161 1.36 16.90 -13.10
CA LEU A 161 2.26 15.83 -13.56
C LEU A 161 3.19 16.32 -14.66
N ALA A 162 2.68 16.98 -15.70
CA ALA A 162 3.51 17.52 -16.77
C ALA A 162 4.60 18.46 -16.23
N ARG A 163 4.22 19.42 -15.38
CA ARG A 163 5.19 20.35 -14.75
C ARG A 163 6.21 19.67 -13.86
N ILE A 164 5.82 18.64 -13.11
CA ILE A 164 6.78 17.87 -12.29
C ILE A 164 7.76 17.15 -13.23
N ARG A 165 7.28 16.49 -14.31
CA ARG A 165 8.16 15.79 -15.25
C ARG A 165 9.21 16.69 -15.88
N GLU A 166 8.79 17.87 -16.30
CA GLU A 166 9.68 18.88 -16.90
C GLU A 166 10.71 19.45 -15.92
N SER A 167 10.40 19.46 -14.62
CA SER A 167 11.18 20.16 -13.59
C SER A 167 12.34 19.35 -12.99
N VAL A 168 12.39 18.03 -13.19
CA VAL A 168 13.41 17.12 -12.63
C VAL A 168 13.92 16.15 -13.69
N LYS A 169 15.14 15.66 -13.49
CA LYS A 169 15.80 14.70 -14.39
C LYS A 169 15.77 13.27 -13.85
N CYS A 170 15.61 13.10 -12.54
CA CYS A 170 15.53 11.81 -11.90
C CYS A 170 14.33 10.98 -12.39
N ASP A 171 14.37 9.67 -12.16
CA ASP A 171 13.26 8.78 -12.49
C ASP A 171 12.01 9.16 -11.69
N LEU A 172 10.86 9.24 -12.39
CA LEU A 172 9.56 9.43 -11.74
C LEU A 172 8.72 8.17 -11.88
N GLU A 173 8.14 7.73 -10.77
CA GLU A 173 7.35 6.51 -10.68
C GLU A 173 5.93 6.84 -10.23
N LEU A 174 4.92 6.31 -10.94
CA LEU A 174 3.51 6.43 -10.58
C LEU A 174 2.98 5.11 -10.03
N LEU A 175 2.36 5.17 -8.84
CA LEU A 175 1.67 4.03 -8.25
C LEU A 175 0.29 3.90 -8.89
N VAL A 176 0.07 2.80 -9.64
CA VAL A 176 -1.13 2.67 -10.49
C VAL A 176 -2.32 2.02 -9.79
N ASN A 177 -2.08 1.13 -8.82
CA ASN A 177 -3.14 0.32 -8.22
C ASN A 177 -3.49 0.76 -6.80
N ASN A 178 -3.52 2.06 -6.56
CA ASN A 178 -3.94 2.65 -5.30
C ASN A 178 -5.47 2.70 -5.18
N ASN A 179 -6.00 2.19 -4.07
CA ASN A 179 -7.43 2.28 -3.76
C ASN A 179 -7.66 3.01 -2.41
N CYS A 180 -6.85 4.00 -2.12
CA CYS A 180 -7.07 4.87 -0.95
C CYS A 180 -8.15 5.90 -1.25
N LEU A 181 -8.72 6.52 -0.21
CA LEU A 181 -9.55 7.69 -0.39
C LEU A 181 -8.74 8.83 -1.04
N SER A 182 -9.33 9.53 -1.99
CA SER A 182 -8.71 10.72 -2.56
C SER A 182 -8.49 11.77 -1.46
N SER A 183 -7.34 12.44 -1.48
CA SER A 183 -6.96 13.46 -0.49
C SER A 183 -7.16 13.01 0.96
N CYS A 184 -6.75 11.78 1.27
CA CYS A 184 -7.05 11.10 2.53
C CYS A 184 -6.45 11.80 3.75
N ALA A 185 -7.30 12.39 4.59
CA ALA A 185 -6.87 13.03 5.85
C ALA A 185 -6.29 12.02 6.87
N LEU A 186 -6.58 10.73 6.74
CA LEU A 186 -6.05 9.68 7.63
C LEU A 186 -4.61 9.28 7.25
N SER A 187 -4.16 9.65 6.06
CA SER A 187 -2.90 9.16 5.49
C SER A 187 -1.66 9.38 6.37
N PRO A 188 -1.40 10.56 6.96
CA PRO A 188 -0.22 10.77 7.78
C PRO A 188 -0.18 9.87 9.03
N ALA A 189 -1.31 9.75 9.73
CA ALA A 189 -1.44 8.88 10.90
C ALA A 189 -1.29 7.41 10.53
N HIS A 190 -1.91 6.98 9.41
CA HIS A 190 -1.82 5.62 8.89
C HIS A 190 -0.39 5.24 8.52
N MET A 191 0.33 6.11 7.80
CA MET A 191 1.71 5.88 7.40
C MET A 191 2.64 5.74 8.61
N ASN A 192 2.48 6.58 9.65
CA ASN A 192 3.26 6.50 10.87
C ASN A 192 2.98 5.23 11.67
N ALA A 193 1.71 4.85 11.81
CA ALA A 193 1.33 3.62 12.51
C ALA A 193 1.90 2.37 11.81
N LEU A 194 1.85 2.31 10.48
CA LEU A 194 2.46 1.24 9.68
C LEU A 194 3.98 1.21 9.83
N ALA A 195 4.64 2.38 9.81
CA ALA A 195 6.08 2.49 9.99
C ALA A 195 6.54 1.89 11.32
N HIS A 196 5.90 2.31 12.41
CA HIS A 196 6.22 1.84 13.76
C HIS A 196 5.90 0.36 13.97
N ALA A 197 4.83 -0.16 13.36
CA ALA A 197 4.50 -1.58 13.47
C ALA A 197 5.61 -2.50 12.91
N GLY A 198 6.35 -2.05 11.88
CA GLY A 198 7.42 -2.81 11.23
C GLY A 198 8.82 -2.62 11.83
N GLN A 199 8.96 -1.83 12.90
CA GLN A 199 10.26 -1.52 13.53
C GLN A 199 10.56 -2.48 14.68
N LEU A 200 11.69 -3.18 14.63
CA LEU A 200 12.10 -4.18 15.64
C LEU A 200 12.25 -3.60 17.04
N TRP A 201 12.67 -2.37 17.14
CA TRP A 201 12.95 -1.65 18.40
C TRP A 201 11.73 -0.98 19.02
N HIS A 202 10.63 -0.86 18.27
CA HIS A 202 9.42 -0.17 18.77
C HIS A 202 8.72 -0.99 19.86
N GLY A 203 8.23 -0.32 20.92
CA GLY A 203 7.61 -0.97 22.09
C GLY A 203 6.41 -1.85 21.77
N ASN A 204 5.69 -1.57 20.70
CA ASN A 204 4.52 -2.36 20.29
C ASN A 204 4.88 -3.72 19.66
N ARG A 205 6.14 -3.95 19.28
CA ARG A 205 6.64 -5.25 18.78
C ARG A 205 5.71 -5.91 17.74
N GLY A 206 5.28 -5.15 16.73
CA GLY A 206 4.39 -5.63 15.68
C GLY A 206 2.89 -5.65 16.01
N PHE A 207 2.48 -5.24 17.22
CA PHE A 207 1.06 -5.02 17.52
C PHE A 207 0.55 -3.84 16.71
N PHE A 208 -0.55 -4.05 15.98
CA PHE A 208 -1.11 -3.04 15.12
C PHE A 208 -2.60 -3.31 14.88
N ILE A 209 -3.43 -2.36 15.20
CA ILE A 209 -4.84 -2.31 14.80
C ILE A 209 -4.94 -1.25 13.71
N ASP A 210 -5.29 -1.67 12.51
CA ASP A 210 -5.38 -0.79 11.33
C ASP A 210 -6.69 0.00 11.32
N TRP A 211 -6.84 0.88 12.30
CA TRP A 211 -8.03 1.69 12.46
C TRP A 211 -8.31 2.54 11.21
N CYS A 212 -7.26 3.15 10.64
CA CYS A 212 -7.39 3.99 9.45
C CYS A 212 -7.90 3.19 8.24
N PHE A 213 -7.39 1.97 8.04
CA PHE A 213 -7.85 1.10 6.98
C PHE A 213 -9.31 0.66 7.18
N LEU A 214 -9.69 0.30 8.40
CA LEU A 214 -11.06 -0.06 8.73
C LEU A 214 -12.00 1.12 8.47
N ARG A 215 -11.61 2.32 8.91
CA ARG A 215 -12.40 3.54 8.72
C ARG A 215 -12.56 3.90 7.25
N CYS A 216 -11.48 3.85 6.46
CA CYS A 216 -11.58 4.14 5.03
C CYS A 216 -12.43 3.09 4.27
N THR A 217 -12.40 1.83 4.69
CA THR A 217 -13.24 0.78 4.10
C THR A 217 -14.72 1.01 4.42
N GLU A 218 -15.03 1.35 5.66
CA GLU A 218 -16.38 1.71 6.07
C GLU A 218 -16.91 2.94 5.29
N MET A 219 -16.07 3.99 5.15
CA MET A 219 -16.44 5.19 4.37
C MET A 219 -16.73 4.88 2.90
N LYS A 220 -16.02 3.92 2.30
CA LYS A 220 -16.30 3.48 0.92
C LYS A 220 -17.61 2.70 0.82
N LEU A 221 -17.90 1.83 1.79
CA LEU A 221 -19.17 1.11 1.83
C LEU A 221 -20.37 2.03 2.04
N ARG A 222 -20.22 3.05 2.90
CA ARG A 222 -21.27 4.07 3.09
C ARG A 222 -21.50 4.94 1.87
N ASN A 223 -20.44 5.25 1.15
CA ASN A 223 -20.50 6.05 -0.07
C ASN A 223 -19.68 5.39 -1.17
N PRO A 224 -20.29 4.53 -2.00
CA PRO A 224 -19.61 3.81 -3.05
C PRO A 224 -18.92 4.68 -4.12
N VAL A 225 -19.28 5.97 -4.23
CA VAL A 225 -18.57 6.93 -5.10
C VAL A 225 -17.08 7.01 -4.73
N ASN A 226 -16.72 6.72 -3.49
CA ASN A 226 -15.33 6.71 -3.04
C ASN A 226 -14.46 5.64 -3.71
N TYR A 227 -15.05 4.58 -4.29
CA TYR A 227 -14.28 3.63 -5.11
C TYR A 227 -13.84 4.28 -6.43
N ILE A 228 -14.64 5.20 -6.97
CA ILE A 228 -14.34 5.93 -8.21
C ILE A 228 -13.44 7.14 -7.95
N ARG A 229 -13.62 7.82 -6.81
CA ARG A 229 -12.76 8.95 -6.39
C ARG A 229 -11.33 8.54 -6.09
N SER A 230 -11.07 7.26 -5.76
CA SER A 230 -9.71 6.74 -5.54
C SER A 230 -8.84 6.96 -6.78
N GLU A 231 -7.59 7.38 -6.58
CA GLU A 231 -6.70 7.82 -7.68
C GLU A 231 -5.91 6.65 -8.30
N TRP A 232 -6.57 5.55 -8.57
CA TRP A 232 -6.01 4.47 -9.39
C TRP A 232 -5.85 4.92 -10.86
N ILE A 233 -4.93 4.27 -11.55
CA ILE A 233 -4.74 4.38 -13.00
C ILE A 233 -5.13 3.03 -13.59
N ARG A 234 -6.09 3.00 -14.53
CA ARG A 234 -6.48 1.78 -15.20
C ARG A 234 -5.39 1.34 -16.19
N PRO A 235 -5.31 0.04 -16.51
CA PRO A 235 -4.44 -0.42 -17.59
C PRO A 235 -4.63 0.33 -18.90
N GLU A 236 -5.86 0.62 -19.26
CA GLU A 236 -6.25 1.31 -20.51
C GLU A 236 -5.74 2.75 -20.59
N ASP A 237 -5.62 3.40 -19.43
CA ASP A 237 -5.28 4.82 -19.33
C ASP A 237 -3.76 5.08 -19.30
N LEU A 238 -2.91 4.04 -19.20
CA LEU A 238 -1.45 4.17 -19.06
C LEU A 238 -0.82 5.00 -20.18
N ARG A 239 -1.34 4.88 -21.41
CA ARG A 239 -0.79 5.62 -22.56
C ARG A 239 -0.77 7.13 -22.35
N LEU A 240 -1.77 7.68 -21.66
CA LEU A 240 -1.86 9.11 -21.39
C LEU A 240 -0.69 9.61 -20.52
N TYR A 241 -0.21 8.77 -19.61
CA TYR A 241 0.93 9.08 -18.75
C TYR A 241 2.25 8.89 -19.51
N GLU A 242 2.34 7.88 -20.38
CA GLU A 242 3.51 7.64 -21.23
C GLU A 242 3.74 8.83 -22.19
N GLU A 243 2.67 9.40 -22.74
CA GLU A 243 2.70 10.59 -23.60
C GLU A 243 3.28 11.83 -22.86
N MET A 244 3.14 11.89 -21.53
CA MET A 244 3.75 12.93 -20.69
C MET A 244 5.19 12.60 -20.26
N GLY A 245 5.76 11.45 -20.67
CA GLY A 245 7.10 11.01 -20.30
C GLY A 245 7.17 10.23 -18.98
N TYR A 246 6.07 9.68 -18.49
CA TYR A 246 6.04 8.73 -17.38
C TYR A 246 6.03 7.30 -17.93
N ASP A 247 7.09 6.56 -17.74
CA ASP A 247 7.20 5.20 -18.25
C ASP A 247 7.38 4.12 -17.16
N LEU A 248 7.59 4.52 -15.90
CA LEU A 248 7.79 3.63 -14.76
C LEU A 248 6.54 3.61 -13.86
N PHE A 249 5.90 2.44 -13.80
CA PHE A 249 4.64 2.24 -13.09
C PHE A 249 4.80 1.21 -11.99
N LYS A 250 4.32 1.54 -10.78
CA LYS A 250 4.41 0.70 -9.60
C LYS A 250 3.12 -0.08 -9.36
N VAL A 251 3.24 -1.41 -9.37
CA VAL A 251 2.17 -2.34 -8.99
C VAL A 251 2.44 -2.88 -7.60
N THR A 252 1.59 -2.50 -6.64
CA THR A 252 1.81 -2.80 -5.22
C THR A 252 1.08 -4.07 -4.76
N GLU A 253 1.23 -4.37 -3.46
CA GLU A 253 0.66 -5.45 -2.66
C GLU A 253 1.54 -6.68 -2.55
N ARG A 254 2.36 -6.70 -1.49
CA ARG A 254 3.37 -7.74 -1.21
C ARG A 254 2.83 -9.00 -0.54
N ASP A 255 1.59 -8.99 -0.10
CA ASP A 255 0.96 -10.10 0.63
C ASP A 255 0.02 -10.95 -0.23
N LEU A 256 0.00 -10.70 -1.53
CA LEU A 256 -0.80 -11.45 -2.49
C LEU A 256 -0.11 -12.74 -2.95
N PRO A 257 -0.90 -13.78 -3.28
CA PRO A 257 -0.37 -14.96 -3.95
C PRO A 257 0.19 -14.63 -5.34
N THR A 258 1.20 -15.38 -5.76
CA THR A 258 1.84 -15.23 -7.07
C THR A 258 0.86 -15.16 -8.24
N PRO A 259 -0.15 -16.03 -8.38
CA PRO A 259 -1.10 -15.95 -9.51
C PRO A 259 -1.85 -14.61 -9.57
N VAL A 260 -2.22 -14.04 -8.42
CA VAL A 260 -2.91 -12.74 -8.35
C VAL A 260 -1.98 -11.61 -8.76
N MET A 261 -0.73 -11.63 -8.30
CA MET A 261 0.29 -10.65 -8.69
C MET A 261 0.55 -10.68 -10.20
N VAL A 262 0.72 -11.88 -10.76
CA VAL A 262 0.92 -12.08 -12.21
C VAL A 262 -0.30 -11.60 -13.00
N ASN A 263 -1.51 -11.86 -12.54
CA ASN A 263 -2.72 -11.37 -13.21
C ASN A 263 -2.78 -9.84 -13.28
N ARG A 264 -2.39 -9.15 -12.20
CA ARG A 264 -2.25 -7.68 -12.19
C ARG A 264 -1.22 -7.20 -13.20
N VAL A 265 -0.03 -7.81 -13.19
CA VAL A 265 1.05 -7.48 -14.13
C VAL A 265 0.59 -7.70 -15.58
N ARG A 266 -0.10 -8.81 -15.85
CA ARG A 266 -0.65 -9.12 -17.17
C ARG A 266 -1.65 -8.05 -17.65
N ALA A 267 -2.56 -7.63 -16.77
CA ALA A 267 -3.54 -6.59 -17.10
C ALA A 267 -2.85 -5.27 -17.49
N TYR A 268 -1.90 -4.81 -16.67
CA TYR A 268 -1.14 -3.58 -16.98
C TYR A 268 -0.25 -3.73 -18.22
N ALA A 269 0.40 -4.87 -18.40
CA ALA A 269 1.21 -5.15 -19.58
C ALA A 269 0.38 -5.17 -20.88
N ALA A 270 -0.82 -5.74 -20.82
CA ALA A 270 -1.76 -5.77 -21.94
C ALA A 270 -2.49 -4.43 -22.16
N ARG A 271 -2.36 -3.47 -21.24
CA ARG A 271 -3.13 -2.21 -21.24
C ARG A 271 -4.64 -2.43 -21.36
N ARG A 272 -5.12 -3.49 -20.76
CA ARG A 272 -6.54 -3.88 -20.82
C ARG A 272 -6.91 -4.80 -19.66
N TYR A 273 -8.10 -4.58 -19.11
CA TYR A 273 -8.69 -5.48 -18.13
C TYR A 273 -10.21 -5.50 -18.27
N ASP A 274 -10.77 -6.70 -18.52
CA ASP A 274 -12.20 -6.93 -18.56
C ASP A 274 -12.62 -7.61 -17.25
N GLY A 275 -13.30 -6.88 -16.35
CA GLY A 275 -13.71 -7.44 -15.07
C GLY A 275 -13.84 -6.41 -13.94
N ASN A 276 -13.78 -6.90 -12.72
CA ASN A 276 -13.87 -6.07 -11.54
C ASN A 276 -12.55 -5.31 -11.31
N LEU A 277 -12.55 -3.98 -11.48
CA LEU A 277 -11.37 -3.15 -11.24
C LEU A 277 -10.73 -3.41 -9.86
N LEU A 278 -11.54 -3.79 -8.86
CA LEU A 278 -11.05 -4.09 -7.52
C LEU A 278 -10.08 -5.29 -7.49
N ASP A 279 -10.10 -6.19 -8.47
CA ASP A 279 -9.09 -7.25 -8.60
C ASP A 279 -7.68 -6.69 -8.79
N LEU A 280 -7.57 -5.53 -9.43
CA LEU A 280 -6.30 -4.86 -9.67
C LEU A 280 -5.88 -3.95 -8.52
N VAL A 281 -6.83 -3.23 -7.90
CA VAL A 281 -6.53 -2.12 -7.00
C VAL A 281 -6.78 -2.40 -5.52
N GLN A 282 -7.52 -3.46 -5.17
CA GLN A 282 -7.70 -3.83 -3.77
C GLN A 282 -6.41 -4.39 -3.16
N PRO A 283 -6.14 -4.04 -1.88
CA PRO A 283 -4.97 -4.58 -1.18
C PRO A 283 -5.09 -6.08 -0.85
N TYR A 284 -6.19 -6.73 -1.17
CA TYR A 284 -6.42 -8.16 -0.95
C TYR A 284 -6.88 -8.83 -2.24
N ALA A 285 -6.49 -10.10 -2.41
CA ALA A 285 -6.98 -10.90 -3.51
C ALA A 285 -8.49 -11.15 -3.37
N LEU A 286 -9.26 -10.77 -4.37
CA LEU A 286 -10.67 -11.11 -4.51
C LEU A 286 -10.83 -12.40 -5.33
N GLN A 287 -9.83 -12.76 -6.11
CA GLN A 287 -9.86 -13.91 -7.00
C GLN A 287 -9.66 -15.22 -6.26
N GLU A 288 -10.29 -16.26 -6.79
CA GLU A 288 -10.09 -17.62 -6.36
C GLU A 288 -8.66 -18.08 -6.66
N VAL A 289 -7.95 -18.58 -5.64
CA VAL A 289 -6.54 -18.94 -5.77
C VAL A 289 -6.34 -20.40 -6.16
N ASN A 290 -7.31 -21.29 -5.85
CA ASN A 290 -7.09 -22.74 -5.92
C ASN A 290 -8.14 -23.53 -6.73
N GLY A 291 -8.99 -22.90 -7.51
CA GLY A 291 -10.06 -23.60 -8.26
C GLY A 291 -11.14 -24.26 -7.41
N ASN A 292 -11.08 -24.13 -6.09
CA ASN A 292 -11.95 -24.78 -5.12
C ASN A 292 -12.90 -23.80 -4.39
N GLY A 293 -13.14 -22.61 -4.92
CA GLY A 293 -13.98 -21.58 -4.28
C GLY A 293 -13.38 -21.02 -2.98
N ARG A 294 -12.10 -21.24 -2.73
CA ARG A 294 -11.42 -20.74 -1.51
C ARG A 294 -10.53 -19.55 -1.84
N TYR A 295 -10.86 -18.42 -1.28
CA TYR A 295 -9.98 -17.23 -1.29
C TYR A 295 -8.78 -17.45 -0.37
N TYR A 296 -7.65 -16.81 -0.71
CA TYR A 296 -6.45 -16.87 0.11
C TYR A 296 -6.73 -16.30 1.50
N ARG A 297 -6.58 -17.14 2.54
CA ARG A 297 -6.70 -16.76 3.94
C ARG A 297 -5.44 -17.11 4.70
N LYS A 298 -4.86 -16.14 5.38
CA LYS A 298 -3.86 -16.44 6.42
C LYS A 298 -4.58 -17.12 7.59
N GLY A 299 -4.01 -18.21 8.11
CA GLY A 299 -4.60 -18.94 9.23
C GLY A 299 -4.74 -18.06 10.48
N ILE A 300 -5.75 -18.35 11.31
CA ILE A 300 -6.02 -17.56 12.52
C ILE A 300 -4.83 -17.53 13.48
N GLY A 301 -4.05 -18.60 13.57
CA GLY A 301 -2.83 -18.66 14.41
C GLY A 301 -1.77 -17.65 14.00
N TRP A 302 -1.70 -17.32 12.70
CA TRP A 302 -0.83 -16.27 12.20
C TRP A 302 -1.22 -14.89 12.76
N LEU A 303 -2.52 -14.60 12.73
CA LEU A 303 -3.05 -13.32 13.20
C LEU A 303 -2.96 -13.18 14.72
N LEU A 304 -3.25 -14.25 15.47
CA LEU A 304 -3.19 -14.28 16.92
C LEU A 304 -1.79 -13.96 17.44
N ARG A 305 -0.73 -14.37 16.74
CA ARG A 305 0.65 -14.05 17.10
C ARG A 305 0.89 -12.55 17.30
N PHE A 306 0.23 -11.71 16.50
CA PHE A 306 0.40 -10.25 16.56
C PHE A 306 -0.66 -9.55 17.40
N LEU A 307 -1.86 -10.10 17.48
CA LEU A 307 -2.98 -9.48 18.17
C LEU A 307 -3.17 -9.98 19.61
N LEU A 308 -2.66 -11.17 19.97
CA LEU A 308 -2.74 -11.68 21.34
C LEU A 308 -1.71 -10.95 22.21
N ARG A 309 -2.12 -9.82 22.77
CA ARG A 309 -1.31 -8.96 23.65
C ARG A 309 -2.12 -8.60 24.87
N PRO A 310 -2.21 -9.49 25.89
CA PRO A 310 -3.06 -9.25 27.07
C PRO A 310 -2.70 -7.99 27.86
N GLY A 311 -1.43 -7.55 27.80
CA GLY A 311 -1.02 -6.28 28.40
C GLY A 311 -1.41 -5.03 27.62
N LEU A 312 -1.89 -5.17 26.34
CA LEU A 312 -2.27 -4.05 25.48
C LEU A 312 -3.78 -3.99 25.25
N VAL A 313 -4.46 -5.13 25.25
CA VAL A 313 -5.91 -5.21 25.03
C VAL A 313 -6.53 -6.19 26.03
N ASN A 314 -7.80 -5.96 26.36
CA ASN A 314 -8.56 -6.87 27.22
C ASN A 314 -8.71 -8.25 26.56
N PRO A 315 -8.24 -9.36 27.16
CA PRO A 315 -8.37 -10.69 26.60
C PRO A 315 -9.81 -11.12 26.31
N ALA A 316 -10.79 -10.68 27.14
CA ALA A 316 -12.20 -10.95 26.91
C ALA A 316 -12.76 -10.31 25.62
N ARG A 317 -12.06 -9.33 25.04
CA ARG A 317 -12.41 -8.65 23.78
C ARG A 317 -11.69 -9.23 22.57
N MET A 318 -10.95 -10.35 22.70
CA MET A 318 -10.26 -11.01 21.58
C MET A 318 -11.19 -11.38 20.44
N LEU A 319 -12.45 -11.69 20.72
CA LEU A 319 -13.45 -11.93 19.67
C LEU A 319 -13.73 -10.68 18.81
N LEU A 320 -13.63 -9.47 19.40
CA LEU A 320 -13.74 -8.22 18.61
C LEU A 320 -12.53 -8.05 17.69
N LEU A 321 -11.32 -8.41 18.14
CA LEU A 321 -10.13 -8.42 17.30
C LEU A 321 -10.24 -9.44 16.17
N LYS A 322 -10.87 -10.59 16.43
CA LYS A 322 -11.20 -11.54 15.35
C LYS A 322 -12.19 -10.95 14.35
N ARG A 323 -13.23 -10.26 14.81
CA ARG A 323 -14.16 -9.53 13.91
C ARG A 323 -13.44 -8.46 13.12
N LEU A 324 -12.48 -7.73 13.72
CA LEU A 324 -11.58 -6.82 13.01
C LEU A 324 -10.87 -7.51 11.82
N ALA A 325 -10.32 -8.68 12.07
CA ALA A 325 -9.64 -9.46 11.06
C ALA A 325 -10.62 -9.92 9.95
N ASP A 326 -11.82 -10.30 10.33
CA ASP A 326 -12.87 -10.72 9.40
C ASP A 326 -13.37 -9.51 8.58
N LEU A 327 -13.64 -8.36 9.21
CA LEU A 327 -14.06 -7.12 8.54
C LEU A 327 -13.04 -6.61 7.53
N ARG A 328 -11.76 -6.80 7.80
CA ARG A 328 -10.69 -6.49 6.85
C ARG A 328 -10.83 -7.26 5.53
N HIS A 329 -11.48 -8.40 5.56
CA HIS A 329 -11.71 -9.27 4.42
C HIS A 329 -13.16 -9.22 3.89
N MET A 330 -13.98 -8.27 4.31
CA MET A 330 -15.39 -8.19 3.91
C MET A 330 -15.64 -7.86 2.43
N THR A 331 -14.63 -7.40 1.73
CA THR A 331 -14.65 -7.35 0.26
C THR A 331 -14.39 -8.72 -0.38
N ARG A 332 -14.32 -9.80 0.42
CA ARG A 332 -14.12 -11.18 0.00
C ARG A 332 -15.24 -12.03 0.54
N PRO A 333 -16.18 -12.47 -0.27
CA PRO A 333 -17.13 -13.49 0.16
C PRO A 333 -16.37 -14.78 0.47
N VAL A 334 -16.90 -15.56 1.39
CA VAL A 334 -16.40 -16.91 1.65
C VAL A 334 -16.77 -17.85 0.49
N THR A 335 -17.89 -17.54 -0.15
CA THR A 335 -18.45 -18.22 -1.32
C THR A 335 -19.25 -17.18 -2.12
N GLY A 336 -19.20 -17.23 -3.44
CA GLY A 336 -19.99 -16.36 -4.30
C GLY A 336 -19.25 -15.13 -4.85
N GLU A 337 -20.01 -14.18 -5.38
CA GLU A 337 -19.48 -12.95 -5.95
C GLU A 337 -19.01 -11.95 -4.88
N PRO A 338 -18.02 -11.07 -5.19
CA PRO A 338 -17.59 -10.07 -4.26
C PRO A 338 -18.73 -9.09 -3.96
N PRO A 339 -18.88 -8.63 -2.68
CA PRO A 339 -19.97 -7.74 -2.28
C PRO A 339 -19.89 -6.35 -2.94
N VAL A 340 -18.73 -6.00 -3.50
CA VAL A 340 -18.55 -4.77 -4.27
C VAL A 340 -17.90 -5.13 -5.61
N TYR A 341 -18.52 -4.67 -6.67
CA TYR A 341 -18.05 -4.83 -8.03
C TYR A 341 -17.91 -3.47 -8.70
N VAL A 342 -16.76 -3.20 -9.28
CA VAL A 342 -16.52 -1.99 -10.08
C VAL A 342 -16.22 -2.43 -11.51
N ASP A 343 -17.18 -2.25 -12.40
CA ASP A 343 -17.04 -2.61 -13.81
C ASP A 343 -15.99 -1.72 -14.50
N ASN A 344 -14.84 -2.30 -14.81
CA ASN A 344 -13.74 -1.55 -15.42
C ASN A 344 -14.12 -0.99 -16.80
N ARG A 345 -14.95 -1.70 -17.59
CA ARG A 345 -15.38 -1.23 -18.90
C ARG A 345 -16.36 -0.07 -18.84
N ALA A 346 -17.21 -0.04 -17.83
CA ALA A 346 -18.13 1.06 -17.61
C ALA A 346 -17.42 2.39 -17.25
N LEU A 347 -16.09 2.34 -17.05
CA LEU A 347 -15.24 3.51 -16.77
C LEU A 347 -14.55 4.06 -18.03
N ASP A 348 -14.86 3.56 -19.22
CA ASP A 348 -14.30 4.11 -20.45
C ASP A 348 -14.71 5.60 -20.60
N GLY A 349 -13.73 6.45 -20.92
CA GLY A 349 -13.89 7.90 -20.97
C GLY A 349 -13.83 8.61 -19.59
N PHE A 350 -13.75 7.88 -18.48
CA PHE A 350 -13.69 8.50 -17.14
C PHE A 350 -12.50 9.46 -16.97
N ILE A 351 -11.35 9.09 -17.50
CA ILE A 351 -10.10 9.83 -17.34
C ILE A 351 -10.08 11.16 -18.14
N GLU A 352 -10.86 11.29 -19.19
CA GLU A 352 -10.79 12.41 -20.15
C GLU A 352 -10.98 13.77 -19.50
N ARG A 353 -11.95 13.87 -18.57
CA ARG A 353 -12.19 15.12 -17.86
C ARG A 353 -10.96 15.65 -17.12
N PHE A 354 -10.14 14.75 -16.57
CA PHE A 354 -8.98 15.13 -15.75
C PHE A 354 -7.81 15.66 -16.62
N ARG A 355 -7.81 15.36 -17.91
CA ARG A 355 -6.87 15.95 -18.88
C ARG A 355 -7.13 17.44 -19.07
N GLU A 356 -8.38 17.86 -18.99
CA GLU A 356 -8.78 19.24 -19.15
C GLU A 356 -8.77 20.02 -17.84
N LYS A 357 -9.25 19.38 -16.76
CA LYS A 357 -9.40 20.02 -15.46
C LYS A 357 -9.14 19.03 -14.32
N GLY A 358 -8.13 19.29 -13.51
CA GLY A 358 -7.84 18.53 -12.30
C GLY A 358 -8.97 18.58 -11.25
N CYS A 359 -8.77 17.86 -10.14
CA CYS A 359 -9.72 17.80 -9.04
C CYS A 359 -9.35 18.69 -7.84
N ARG A 360 -8.16 19.28 -7.85
CA ARG A 360 -7.74 20.16 -6.76
C ARG A 360 -8.67 21.37 -6.69
N ASP A 361 -9.17 21.64 -5.51
CA ASP A 361 -10.08 22.76 -5.24
C ASP A 361 -11.46 22.67 -5.97
N VAL A 362 -11.85 21.46 -6.40
CA VAL A 362 -13.15 21.20 -7.00
C VAL A 362 -14.11 20.63 -5.93
N GLU A 363 -15.27 21.24 -5.76
CA GLU A 363 -16.32 20.70 -4.93
C GLU A 363 -16.98 19.50 -5.61
N CYS A 364 -16.84 18.31 -5.00
CA CYS A 364 -17.28 17.04 -5.59
C CYS A 364 -18.79 16.97 -5.80
N GLU A 365 -19.58 17.55 -4.90
CA GLU A 365 -21.05 17.51 -4.97
C GLU A 365 -21.60 18.41 -6.10
N ALA A 366 -20.90 19.50 -6.40
CA ALA A 366 -21.22 20.35 -7.57
C ALA A 366 -20.74 19.72 -8.89
N CYS A 367 -19.56 19.08 -8.87
CA CYS A 367 -18.95 18.48 -10.07
C CYS A 367 -19.69 17.22 -10.56
N ARG A 368 -20.08 16.33 -9.65
CA ARG A 368 -20.80 15.06 -9.84
C ARG A 368 -20.17 14.03 -10.82
N TRP A 369 -19.08 14.31 -11.50
CA TRP A 369 -18.46 13.41 -12.46
C TRP A 369 -18.22 11.98 -11.94
N CYS A 370 -17.63 11.88 -10.74
CA CYS A 370 -17.41 10.57 -10.11
C CYS A 370 -18.73 9.89 -9.70
N HIS A 371 -19.78 10.65 -9.37
CA HIS A 371 -21.10 10.10 -9.05
C HIS A 371 -21.75 9.46 -10.27
N ASP A 372 -21.68 10.13 -11.43
CA ASP A 372 -22.27 9.63 -12.67
C ASP A 372 -21.60 8.34 -13.15
N PHE A 373 -20.27 8.25 -13.00
CA PHE A 373 -19.54 7.02 -13.30
C PHE A 373 -19.77 5.94 -12.23
N ALA A 374 -19.88 6.31 -10.96
CA ALA A 374 -20.21 5.35 -9.91
C ALA A 374 -21.57 4.71 -10.12
N ALA A 375 -22.57 5.50 -10.54
CA ALA A 375 -23.91 4.99 -10.83
C ALA A 375 -23.93 3.95 -11.98
N LYS A 376 -23.00 4.05 -12.93
CA LYS A 376 -22.85 3.11 -14.05
C LYS A 376 -22.00 1.88 -13.70
N ALA A 377 -20.88 2.11 -12.98
CA ALA A 377 -19.83 1.12 -12.84
C ALA A 377 -19.84 0.38 -11.49
N VAL A 378 -20.39 0.97 -10.42
CA VAL A 378 -20.30 0.38 -9.08
C VAL A 378 -21.58 -0.34 -8.72
N ARG A 379 -21.44 -1.63 -8.39
CA ARG A 379 -22.51 -2.45 -7.81
C ARG A 379 -22.10 -2.89 -6.42
N VAL A 380 -22.99 -2.75 -5.46
CA VAL A 380 -22.78 -3.15 -4.07
C VAL A 380 -23.95 -4.06 -3.67
N ASP A 381 -23.65 -5.23 -3.11
CA ASP A 381 -24.67 -6.06 -2.50
C ASP A 381 -25.24 -5.36 -1.27
N PRO A 382 -26.58 -5.06 -1.27
CA PRO A 382 -27.17 -4.27 -0.20
C PRO A 382 -27.22 -5.01 1.15
N GLU A 383 -27.37 -6.34 1.15
CA GLU A 383 -27.45 -7.14 2.37
C GLU A 383 -26.07 -7.28 3.02
N GLU A 384 -25.07 -7.67 2.23
CA GLU A 384 -23.69 -7.77 2.69
C GLU A 384 -23.14 -6.42 3.17
N SER A 385 -23.45 -5.34 2.45
CA SER A 385 -23.06 -3.99 2.85
C SER A 385 -23.69 -3.58 4.19
N ARG A 386 -24.98 -3.83 4.37
CA ARG A 386 -25.69 -3.52 5.63
C ARG A 386 -25.11 -4.33 6.79
N ARG A 387 -24.85 -5.61 6.59
CA ARG A 387 -24.21 -6.50 7.59
C ARG A 387 -22.81 -6.00 7.96
N ALA A 388 -22.02 -5.62 6.95
CA ALA A 388 -20.69 -5.08 7.14
C ALA A 388 -20.72 -3.77 7.94
N LEU A 389 -21.56 -2.83 7.53
CA LEU A 389 -21.66 -1.53 8.20
C LEU A 389 -22.10 -1.66 9.66
N ALA A 390 -23.05 -2.55 9.96
CA ALA A 390 -23.46 -2.82 11.34
C ALA A 390 -22.29 -3.36 12.19
N ALA A 391 -21.45 -4.22 11.60
CA ALA A 391 -20.26 -4.74 12.27
C ALA A 391 -19.19 -3.66 12.47
N TYR A 392 -18.96 -2.77 11.49
CA TYR A 392 -18.07 -1.61 11.64
C TYR A 392 -18.56 -0.67 12.74
N ASP A 393 -19.85 -0.36 12.78
CA ASP A 393 -20.42 0.51 13.82
C ASP A 393 -20.26 -0.06 15.23
N ALA A 394 -20.51 -1.36 15.39
CA ALA A 394 -20.30 -2.04 16.68
C ALA A 394 -18.83 -2.00 17.11
N LEU A 395 -17.92 -2.19 16.15
CA LEU A 395 -16.50 -2.15 16.40
C LEU A 395 -16.01 -0.76 16.79
N PHE A 396 -16.37 0.27 16.01
CA PHE A 396 -15.96 1.65 16.30
C PHE A 396 -16.52 2.13 17.65
N ARG A 397 -17.79 1.83 17.99
CA ARG A 397 -18.29 2.08 19.33
C ARG A 397 -17.45 1.43 20.43
N SER A 398 -16.95 0.21 20.20
CA SER A 398 -16.09 -0.47 21.17
C SER A 398 -14.70 0.15 21.28
N LEU A 399 -14.14 0.62 20.16
CA LEU A 399 -12.83 1.28 20.12
C LEU A 399 -12.95 2.69 20.73
N ASP A 400 -13.83 3.51 20.22
CA ASP A 400 -13.96 4.93 20.59
C ASP A 400 -14.48 5.10 22.03
N GLY A 401 -15.37 4.21 22.49
CA GLY A 401 -15.87 4.16 23.86
C GLY A 401 -14.92 3.46 24.87
N GLY A 402 -13.73 3.04 24.45
CA GLY A 402 -12.73 2.45 25.34
C GLY A 402 -13.02 1.03 25.83
N ALA A 403 -14.10 0.38 25.40
CA ALA A 403 -14.48 -0.96 25.84
C ALA A 403 -13.43 -2.02 25.46
N MET A 404 -12.62 -1.76 24.42
CA MET A 404 -11.51 -2.64 23.99
C MET A 404 -10.42 -2.77 25.07
N TRP A 405 -10.26 -1.76 25.93
CA TRP A 405 -9.17 -1.69 26.92
C TRP A 405 -9.66 -1.80 28.37
N ARG A 406 -10.97 -1.72 28.64
CA ARG A 406 -11.53 -1.90 29.98
C ARG A 406 -11.42 -3.37 30.40
N TYR A 407 -10.76 -3.61 31.52
CA TYR A 407 -10.78 -4.89 32.20
C TYR A 407 -12.11 -5.06 32.96
N LEU A 408 -12.52 -6.31 33.27
CA LEU A 408 -13.75 -6.61 34.01
C LEU A 408 -13.92 -5.73 35.27
N PRO A 409 -15.16 -5.42 35.71
CA PRO A 409 -15.41 -4.50 36.83
C PRO A 409 -14.73 -4.95 38.11
N GLY A 410 -13.78 -4.18 38.58
CA GLY A 410 -12.92 -4.42 39.76
C GLY A 410 -11.74 -3.45 39.84
N GLY A 411 -11.37 -2.80 38.74
CA GLY A 411 -10.36 -1.73 38.68
C GLY A 411 -11.02 -0.36 38.70
N ASN A 412 -10.71 0.44 39.69
CA ASN A 412 -11.25 1.77 39.97
C ASN A 412 -11.43 2.61 38.73
N GLY A 413 -12.69 2.89 38.40
CA GLY A 413 -13.08 3.67 37.26
C GLY A 413 -12.64 5.12 37.38
N VAL A 414 -12.15 5.63 36.26
CA VAL A 414 -12.36 7.05 35.95
C VAL A 414 -13.84 7.15 35.56
N GLY A 415 -14.60 7.96 36.29
CA GLY A 415 -16.05 8.12 36.12
C GLY A 415 -16.42 8.48 34.70
N ASP A 416 -17.56 7.94 34.27
CA ASP A 416 -18.20 8.33 33.03
C ASP A 416 -18.51 9.84 33.07
N PRO A 417 -18.27 10.58 32.00
CA PRO A 417 -18.78 11.93 31.86
C PRO A 417 -20.30 11.93 31.65
#